data_aea87b2036b84ac4202daceb33e7e6fe
#
_entry.id   aea87b2036b84ac4202daceb33e7e6fe
#
_cell.length_a   1.000
_cell.length_b   1.000
_cell.length_c   1.000
_cell.angle_alpha   90.00
_cell.angle_beta   90.00
_cell.angle_gamma   90.00
#
_symmetry.space_group_name_H-M   'P 1'
#
loop_
_entity.id
_entity.type
_entity.pdbx_description
1 polymer ?
#
loop_
_entity_poly.entity_id
_entity_poly.type
_entity_poly.pdbx_seq_one_letter_code
_entity_poly.pdbx_strand_id
1 'polypeptide(L)'
;MPMGVRLRGGSASTGRTFTGQCRRTDVTGPVPERDGAHRERPEERHKIMTDGHFTNNTASESEPESERTPSQVRTPSRRWRVVDIAVASVIGVASAVIYWVVAMVTTIPWSFLDGVVPGLGGILNGLYLFAGPLASVIVRKPGAAVYAELVAAILESLLGSLWVPVETILIGLLQGFMAELVFMLLRYRRWNMSTVALSGAAAGFGCWLYSFCTHLQAINLTGPYGVIYLIATLISGALIAGVLVWYLYKAIAATGALDRFASGRDIRTTGK
;
A
#
# COMPACT_ATOMS: atom_id res chain seq x y z
N MET A 1 -14.70 -41.71 16.88
CA MET A 1 -14.20 -42.89 16.18
C MET A 1 -13.03 -42.48 15.32
N PRO A 2 -11.80 -42.95 15.58
CA PRO A 2 -10.64 -42.57 14.78
C PRO A 2 -10.44 -43.64 13.69
N MET A 3 -10.40 -43.19 12.44
CA MET A 3 -10.00 -44.02 11.30
C MET A 3 -8.52 -43.86 11.06
N GLY A 4 -7.73 -44.90 11.37
CA GLY A 4 -6.33 -44.97 11.10
C GLY A 4 -6.03 -45.19 9.63
N VAL A 5 -5.16 -44.35 9.04
CA VAL A 5 -4.57 -44.57 7.73
C VAL A 5 -3.14 -45.06 7.90
N ARG A 6 -2.91 -46.25 7.39
CA ARG A 6 -1.67 -47.02 7.37
C ARG A 6 -0.65 -46.40 6.41
N LEU A 7 0.52 -46.06 6.92
CA LEU A 7 1.67 -45.70 6.11
C LEU A 7 2.27 -46.98 5.49
N ARG A 8 2.39 -47.01 4.18
CA ARG A 8 3.15 -47.99 3.42
C ARG A 8 4.42 -47.33 2.92
N GLY A 9 5.54 -47.81 3.39
CA GLY A 9 6.86 -47.39 2.95
C GLY A 9 7.19 -47.87 1.53
N GLY A 10 7.96 -47.08 0.82
CA GLY A 10 8.55 -47.37 -0.47
C GLY A 10 9.90 -46.67 -0.57
N SER A 11 10.97 -47.44 -0.32
CA SER A 11 12.38 -47.11 -0.54
C SER A 11 12.71 -47.16 -2.04
N ALA A 12 13.45 -46.14 -2.55
CA ALA A 12 14.43 -46.28 -3.64
C ALA A 12 15.21 -44.97 -3.75
N SER A 13 16.38 -44.94 -3.25
CA SER A 13 17.72 -44.75 -3.80
C SER A 13 17.81 -44.33 -5.26
N THR A 14 18.36 -43.14 -5.52
CA THR A 14 19.45 -42.98 -6.52
C THR A 14 20.12 -41.62 -6.34
N GLY A 15 21.39 -41.65 -5.99
CA GLY A 15 22.24 -40.45 -5.92
C GLY A 15 22.64 -39.97 -7.34
N ARG A 16 22.75 -38.68 -7.46
CA ARG A 16 23.59 -38.02 -8.48
C ARG A 16 24.27 -36.83 -7.85
N THR A 17 25.52 -37.04 -7.49
CA THR A 17 26.52 -36.01 -7.24
C THR A 17 26.74 -35.21 -8.52
N PHE A 18 26.43 -33.92 -8.49
CA PHE A 18 26.85 -32.98 -9.53
C PHE A 18 27.95 -32.09 -8.95
N THR A 19 29.19 -32.48 -9.22
CA THR A 19 30.39 -31.66 -9.07
C THR A 19 30.43 -30.67 -10.25
N GLY A 20 29.98 -29.45 -10.06
CA GLY A 20 30.11 -28.34 -10.98
C GLY A 20 31.32 -27.48 -10.63
N GLN A 21 32.37 -27.66 -11.40
CA GLN A 21 33.66 -27.00 -11.34
C GLN A 21 33.53 -25.50 -11.63
N CYS A 22 33.90 -24.67 -10.67
CA CYS A 22 33.98 -23.23 -10.79
C CYS A 22 35.17 -22.88 -11.71
N ARG A 23 34.93 -22.49 -12.93
CA ARG A 23 35.93 -21.95 -13.86
C ARG A 23 36.09 -20.46 -13.60
N ARG A 24 37.18 -20.12 -12.92
CA ARG A 24 37.70 -18.76 -12.74
C ARG A 24 38.26 -18.28 -14.10
N THR A 25 37.65 -17.33 -14.74
CA THR A 25 38.25 -16.62 -15.89
C THR A 25 38.86 -15.32 -15.37
N ASP A 26 40.17 -15.33 -15.21
CA ASP A 26 40.99 -14.14 -15.06
C ASP A 26 40.98 -13.39 -16.41
N VAL A 27 40.42 -12.19 -16.42
CA VAL A 27 40.59 -11.23 -17.51
C VAL A 27 41.37 -10.04 -16.95
N THR A 28 42.70 -10.17 -17.02
CA THR A 28 43.61 -9.03 -16.95
C THR A 28 43.68 -8.38 -18.34
N GLY A 29 42.95 -7.27 -18.50
CA GLY A 29 43.10 -6.36 -19.63
C GLY A 29 43.73 -5.04 -19.14
N PRO A 30 44.63 -4.42 -19.93
CA PRO A 30 45.37 -3.25 -19.47
C PRO A 30 44.49 -1.99 -19.46
N VAL A 31 44.68 -1.19 -18.42
CA VAL A 31 44.11 0.17 -18.24
C VAL A 31 44.71 1.10 -19.27
N PRO A 32 43.93 1.83 -20.07
CA PRO A 32 44.49 2.90 -20.89
C PRO A 32 44.78 4.14 -20.03
N GLU A 33 46.06 4.52 -20.01
CA GLU A 33 46.63 5.76 -19.53
C GLU A 33 45.98 6.95 -20.25
N ARG A 34 45.30 7.82 -19.54
CA ARG A 34 44.76 9.09 -20.06
C ARG A 34 45.76 10.17 -19.84
N ASP A 35 46.44 10.55 -20.92
CA ASP A 35 47.27 11.73 -21.02
C ASP A 35 46.58 13.02 -20.53
N GLY A 36 47.32 13.74 -19.74
CA GLY A 36 46.94 15.05 -19.24
C GLY A 36 46.91 16.09 -20.36
N ALA A 37 45.76 16.66 -20.61
CA ALA A 37 45.66 17.91 -21.36
C ALA A 37 45.40 19.04 -20.36
N HIS A 38 46.48 19.78 -20.08
CA HIS A 38 46.46 21.11 -19.50
C HIS A 38 45.60 22.04 -20.37
N ARG A 39 44.46 22.45 -19.87
CA ARG A 39 43.71 23.58 -20.42
C ARG A 39 44.01 24.80 -19.58
N GLU A 40 44.87 25.66 -20.16
CA GLU A 40 45.17 26.99 -19.67
C GLU A 40 43.92 27.85 -19.62
N ARG A 41 43.76 28.54 -18.52
CA ARG A 41 42.74 29.56 -18.27
C ARG A 41 43.21 30.89 -18.82
N PRO A 42 42.48 31.62 -19.68
CA PRO A 42 42.88 32.99 -20.07
C PRO A 42 42.69 33.95 -18.89
N GLU A 43 43.74 34.67 -18.58
CA GLU A 43 43.74 35.83 -17.68
C GLU A 43 42.84 36.93 -18.24
N GLU A 44 41.83 37.33 -17.49
CA GLU A 44 41.09 38.56 -17.74
C GLU A 44 41.88 39.76 -17.26
N ARG A 45 42.30 40.53 -18.22
CA ARG A 45 43.06 41.79 -18.11
C ARG A 45 42.16 42.88 -17.53
N HIS A 46 42.50 43.33 -16.33
CA HIS A 46 42.01 44.53 -15.68
C HIS A 46 42.30 45.76 -16.57
N LYS A 47 41.26 46.44 -16.99
CA LYS A 47 41.38 47.75 -17.59
C LYS A 47 40.61 48.76 -16.72
N ILE A 48 41.38 49.47 -15.91
CA ILE A 48 41.01 50.71 -15.24
C ILE A 48 40.81 51.75 -16.32
N MET A 49 39.67 52.39 -16.37
CA MET A 49 39.53 53.71 -17.01
C MET A 49 38.58 54.58 -16.22
N THR A 50 39.11 55.55 -15.65
CA THR A 50 38.54 56.74 -15.00
C THR A 50 37.82 57.61 -16.01
N ASP A 51 36.86 58.39 -15.43
CA ASP A 51 36.28 59.64 -15.87
C ASP A 51 34.84 59.60 -16.41
N GLY A 52 33.87 59.90 -15.58
CA GLY A 52 33.31 61.30 -15.53
C GLY A 52 32.25 61.52 -16.60
N HIS A 53 30.99 61.33 -16.28
CA HIS A 53 29.99 62.37 -16.56
C HIS A 53 28.65 62.08 -15.89
N PHE A 54 28.26 62.90 -14.95
CA PHE A 54 26.87 62.94 -14.41
C PHE A 54 25.98 63.54 -15.47
N THR A 55 25.01 62.77 -15.97
CA THR A 55 23.79 63.33 -16.53
C THR A 55 22.59 62.54 -15.96
N ASN A 56 21.85 63.24 -15.09
CA ASN A 56 20.51 62.86 -14.70
C ASN A 56 19.60 62.71 -15.93
N ASN A 57 19.18 61.51 -16.24
CA ASN A 57 18.01 61.29 -17.04
C ASN A 57 17.05 60.37 -16.22
N THR A 58 16.07 61.03 -15.58
CA THR A 58 14.84 60.42 -15.13
C THR A 58 14.08 59.93 -16.36
N ALA A 59 14.36 58.74 -16.79
CA ALA A 59 13.46 58.00 -17.65
C ALA A 59 12.88 56.86 -16.81
N SER A 60 11.62 57.00 -16.50
CA SER A 60 10.80 55.93 -15.95
C SER A 60 10.77 54.78 -16.95
N GLU A 61 11.70 53.85 -16.81
CA GLU A 61 11.66 52.55 -17.47
C GLU A 61 10.67 51.69 -16.66
N SER A 62 9.42 51.62 -17.16
CA SER A 62 8.48 50.60 -16.78
C SER A 62 9.13 49.26 -17.10
N GLU A 63 9.59 48.54 -16.05
CA GLU A 63 9.95 47.14 -16.17
C GLU A 63 8.76 46.38 -16.82
N PRO A 64 9.03 45.57 -17.83
CA PRO A 64 7.97 44.73 -18.37
C PRO A 64 7.54 43.78 -17.26
N GLU A 65 6.31 43.93 -16.84
CA GLU A 65 5.59 43.03 -15.93
C GLU A 65 5.81 41.61 -16.45
N SER A 66 6.75 40.91 -15.79
CA SER A 66 7.05 39.51 -16.08
C SER A 66 5.73 38.76 -16.07
N GLU A 67 5.24 38.45 -17.24
CA GLU A 67 4.06 37.65 -17.53
C GLU A 67 4.17 36.37 -16.70
N ARG A 68 3.48 36.36 -15.54
CA ARG A 68 3.40 35.20 -14.66
C ARG A 68 2.74 34.11 -15.47
N THR A 69 3.57 33.28 -16.07
CA THR A 69 3.13 32.04 -16.72
C THR A 69 2.13 31.36 -15.80
N PRO A 70 0.89 31.12 -16.26
CA PRO A 70 -0.12 30.46 -15.42
C PRO A 70 0.47 29.18 -14.87
N SER A 71 0.50 29.06 -13.54
CA SER A 71 1.00 27.87 -12.85
C SER A 71 0.28 26.68 -13.45
N GLN A 72 0.97 25.92 -14.27
CA GLN A 72 0.41 24.70 -14.87
C GLN A 72 -0.06 23.83 -13.70
N VAL A 73 -1.36 23.67 -13.61
CA VAL A 73 -2.01 22.74 -12.69
C VAL A 73 -1.46 21.35 -13.05
N ARG A 74 -0.40 20.94 -12.36
CA ARG A 74 0.21 19.62 -12.53
C ARG A 74 -0.86 18.60 -12.17
N THR A 75 -1.46 18.00 -13.17
CA THR A 75 -2.31 16.83 -12.99
C THR A 75 -1.51 15.76 -12.24
N PRO A 76 -2.01 15.23 -11.12
CA PRO A 76 -1.29 14.26 -10.33
C PRO A 76 -0.97 13.03 -11.18
N SER A 77 0.32 12.76 -11.38
CA SER A 77 0.78 11.60 -12.14
C SER A 77 0.29 10.32 -11.47
N ARG A 78 -0.41 9.46 -12.20
CA ARG A 78 -0.85 8.13 -11.73
C ARG A 78 0.26 7.09 -11.74
N ARG A 79 1.46 7.43 -12.23
CA ARG A 79 2.60 6.50 -12.26
C ARG A 79 3.12 6.26 -10.84
N TRP A 80 3.42 5.00 -10.54
CA TRP A 80 4.05 4.59 -9.30
C TRP A 80 5.48 5.09 -9.21
N ARG A 81 5.88 5.56 -8.04
CA ARG A 81 7.25 5.91 -7.70
C ARG A 81 7.80 4.87 -6.72
N VAL A 82 9.11 4.72 -6.63
CA VAL A 82 9.74 3.80 -5.67
C VAL A 82 9.27 4.05 -4.24
N VAL A 83 9.09 5.32 -3.88
CA VAL A 83 8.58 5.71 -2.55
C VAL A 83 7.14 5.23 -2.33
N ASP A 84 6.28 5.24 -3.36
CA ASP A 84 4.90 4.76 -3.28
C ASP A 84 4.88 3.24 -2.99
N ILE A 85 5.75 2.48 -3.67
CA ILE A 85 5.91 1.04 -3.46
C ILE A 85 6.44 0.77 -2.04
N ALA A 86 7.49 1.48 -1.63
CA ALA A 86 8.09 1.30 -0.32
C ALA A 86 7.08 1.52 0.81
N VAL A 87 6.29 2.60 0.75
CA VAL A 87 5.28 2.90 1.78
C VAL A 87 4.15 1.88 1.76
N ALA A 88 3.64 1.49 0.58
CA ALA A 88 2.62 0.45 0.48
C ALA A 88 3.12 -0.90 1.03
N SER A 89 4.39 -1.25 0.79
CA SER A 89 5.02 -2.45 1.35
C SER A 89 5.14 -2.38 2.87
N VAL A 90 5.56 -1.25 3.43
CA VAL A 90 5.64 -1.06 4.89
C VAL A 90 4.26 -1.21 5.53
N ILE A 91 3.22 -0.64 4.92
CA ILE A 91 1.84 -0.80 5.39
C ILE A 91 1.44 -2.28 5.35
N GLY A 92 1.70 -2.99 4.23
CA GLY A 92 1.40 -4.41 4.09
C GLY A 92 2.13 -5.27 5.13
N VAL A 93 3.43 -5.03 5.35
CA VAL A 93 4.24 -5.75 6.36
C VAL A 93 3.72 -5.51 7.78
N ALA A 94 3.46 -4.25 8.14
CA ALA A 94 2.92 -3.92 9.46
C ALA A 94 1.53 -4.55 9.67
N SER A 95 0.68 -4.51 8.64
CA SER A 95 -0.64 -5.13 8.68
C SER A 95 -0.57 -6.64 8.81
N ALA A 96 0.37 -7.31 8.13
CA ALA A 96 0.55 -8.76 8.24
C ALA A 96 0.81 -9.21 9.68
N VAL A 97 1.68 -8.50 10.40
CA VAL A 97 1.96 -8.79 11.81
C VAL A 97 0.71 -8.59 12.66
N ILE A 98 -0.03 -7.51 12.42
CA ILE A 98 -1.28 -7.24 13.15
C ILE A 98 -2.32 -8.31 12.84
N TYR A 99 -2.51 -8.69 11.58
CA TYR A 99 -3.46 -9.73 11.16
C TYR A 99 -3.13 -11.07 11.81
N TRP A 100 -1.85 -11.44 11.81
CA TRP A 100 -1.39 -12.65 12.49
C TRP A 100 -1.70 -12.65 13.99
N VAL A 101 -1.42 -11.54 14.70
CA VAL A 101 -1.75 -11.40 16.13
C VAL A 101 -3.27 -11.44 16.33
N VAL A 102 -4.04 -10.73 15.50
CA VAL A 102 -5.50 -10.74 15.54
C VAL A 102 -6.05 -12.15 15.36
N ALA A 103 -5.49 -12.93 14.43
CA ALA A 103 -5.90 -14.33 14.20
C ALA A 103 -5.73 -15.17 15.47
N MET A 104 -4.63 -15.01 16.20
CA MET A 104 -4.40 -15.74 17.44
C MET A 104 -5.39 -15.35 18.56
N VAL A 105 -5.75 -14.07 18.62
CA VAL A 105 -6.56 -13.53 19.74
C VAL A 105 -8.06 -13.67 19.48
N THR A 106 -8.51 -13.62 18.23
CA THR A 106 -9.95 -13.56 17.89
C THR A 106 -10.66 -14.90 17.85
N THR A 107 -9.97 -16.02 17.96
CA THR A 107 -10.56 -17.37 17.90
C THR A 107 -11.63 -17.57 18.98
N ILE A 108 -11.35 -17.20 20.23
CA ILE A 108 -12.30 -17.33 21.35
C ILE A 108 -13.44 -16.28 21.25
N PRO A 109 -13.16 -14.97 21.07
CA PRO A 109 -14.20 -13.98 20.82
C PRO A 109 -15.13 -14.33 19.66
N TRP A 110 -14.61 -14.90 18.57
CA TRP A 110 -15.41 -15.32 17.44
C TRP A 110 -16.45 -16.36 17.85
N SER A 111 -16.00 -17.45 18.48
CA SER A 111 -16.89 -18.55 18.91
C SER A 111 -17.92 -18.07 19.93
N PHE A 112 -17.55 -17.14 20.81
CA PHE A 112 -18.47 -16.54 21.77
C PHE A 112 -19.56 -15.71 21.07
N LEU A 113 -19.18 -14.83 20.14
CA LEU A 113 -20.13 -13.98 19.42
C LEU A 113 -21.11 -14.82 18.56
N ASP A 114 -20.61 -15.82 17.88
CA ASP A 114 -21.45 -16.72 17.07
C ASP A 114 -22.35 -17.61 17.95
N GLY A 115 -21.93 -17.92 19.18
CA GLY A 115 -22.75 -18.62 20.16
C GLY A 115 -23.91 -17.77 20.71
N VAL A 116 -23.73 -16.45 20.80
CA VAL A 116 -24.78 -15.51 21.26
C VAL A 116 -25.76 -15.21 20.12
N VAL A 117 -25.22 -14.84 18.96
CA VAL A 117 -26.02 -14.58 17.75
C VAL A 117 -25.28 -15.15 16.55
N PRO A 118 -25.83 -16.18 15.89
CA PRO A 118 -25.21 -16.79 14.73
C PRO A 118 -24.92 -15.78 13.62
N GLY A 119 -23.66 -15.68 13.20
CA GLY A 119 -23.17 -14.72 12.22
C GLY A 119 -22.59 -13.43 12.79
N LEU A 120 -22.71 -13.19 14.11
CA LEU A 120 -22.20 -11.97 14.74
C LEU A 120 -20.65 -11.94 14.79
N GLY A 121 -20.00 -13.11 14.74
CA GLY A 121 -18.54 -13.20 14.62
C GLY A 121 -17.96 -12.38 13.46
N GLY A 122 -18.74 -12.14 12.42
CA GLY A 122 -18.39 -11.28 11.29
C GLY A 122 -17.97 -9.86 11.66
N ILE A 123 -18.31 -9.37 12.86
CA ILE A 123 -17.87 -8.05 13.34
C ILE A 123 -16.34 -7.99 13.56
N LEU A 124 -15.68 -9.12 13.72
CA LEU A 124 -14.23 -9.20 13.87
C LEU A 124 -13.48 -9.10 12.53
N ASN A 125 -14.19 -9.31 11.41
CA ASN A 125 -13.56 -9.26 10.08
C ASN A 125 -12.94 -7.90 9.77
N GLY A 126 -13.51 -6.80 10.27
CA GLY A 126 -12.95 -5.46 10.06
C GLY A 126 -11.50 -5.29 10.51
N LEU A 127 -11.05 -6.15 11.44
CA LEU A 127 -9.66 -6.15 11.91
C LEU A 127 -8.66 -6.71 10.88
N TYR A 128 -9.13 -7.36 9.83
CA TYR A 128 -8.33 -7.95 8.75
C TYR A 128 -8.45 -7.21 7.41
N LEU A 129 -9.07 -6.01 7.40
CA LEU A 129 -9.47 -5.33 6.16
C LEU A 129 -8.79 -3.97 5.99
N PHE A 130 -7.96 -3.53 6.93
CA PHE A 130 -7.54 -2.13 6.98
C PHE A 130 -6.32 -1.78 6.11
N ALA A 131 -5.51 -2.75 5.70
CA ALA A 131 -4.28 -2.51 4.93
C ALA A 131 -4.59 -1.83 3.58
N GLY A 132 -5.61 -2.32 2.86
CA GLY A 132 -6.03 -1.79 1.56
C GLY A 132 -6.51 -0.34 1.62
N PRO A 133 -7.54 -0.02 2.41
CA PRO A 133 -8.02 1.35 2.57
C PRO A 133 -6.93 2.31 3.06
N LEU A 134 -6.06 1.88 4.00
CA LEU A 134 -4.96 2.69 4.52
C LEU A 134 -3.92 3.01 3.43
N ALA A 135 -3.48 1.99 2.68
CA ALA A 135 -2.54 2.18 1.59
C ALA A 135 -3.11 3.09 0.51
N SER A 136 -4.39 2.93 0.18
CA SER A 136 -5.06 3.74 -0.84
C SER A 136 -5.13 5.21 -0.47
N VAL A 137 -5.51 5.54 0.78
CA VAL A 137 -5.64 6.93 1.21
C VAL A 137 -4.28 7.64 1.33
N ILE A 138 -3.21 6.90 1.64
CA ILE A 138 -1.85 7.44 1.75
C ILE A 138 -1.20 7.60 0.37
N VAL A 139 -1.16 6.53 -0.41
CA VAL A 139 -0.43 6.46 -1.68
C VAL A 139 -1.20 7.12 -2.82
N ARG A 140 -2.53 6.99 -2.83
CA ARG A 140 -3.45 7.57 -3.83
C ARG A 140 -3.11 7.17 -5.27
N LYS A 141 -2.67 5.92 -5.45
CA LYS A 141 -2.35 5.35 -6.77
C LYS A 141 -3.25 4.15 -7.04
N PRO A 142 -3.58 3.92 -8.32
CA PRO A 142 -4.31 2.71 -8.71
C PRO A 142 -3.56 1.45 -8.29
N GLY A 143 -4.28 0.50 -7.70
CA GLY A 143 -3.73 -0.76 -7.23
C GLY A 143 -3.12 -0.74 -5.83
N ALA A 144 -3.18 0.38 -5.10
CA ALA A 144 -2.55 0.49 -3.78
C ALA A 144 -3.22 -0.42 -2.74
N ALA A 145 -4.56 -0.54 -2.76
CA ALA A 145 -5.26 -1.45 -1.86
C ALA A 145 -4.92 -2.90 -2.15
N VAL A 146 -4.99 -3.30 -3.41
CA VAL A 146 -4.68 -4.68 -3.83
C VAL A 146 -3.26 -5.06 -3.45
N TYR A 147 -2.30 -4.16 -3.72
CA TYR A 147 -0.90 -4.41 -3.42
C TYR A 147 -0.66 -4.60 -1.92
N ALA A 148 -1.17 -3.71 -1.07
CA ALA A 148 -0.95 -3.77 0.36
C ALA A 148 -1.62 -4.99 1.01
N GLU A 149 -2.86 -5.33 0.62
CA GLU A 149 -3.55 -6.53 1.10
C GLU A 149 -2.85 -7.80 0.63
N LEU A 150 -2.37 -7.84 -0.60
CA LEU A 150 -1.63 -9.00 -1.11
C LEU A 150 -0.31 -9.20 -0.35
N VAL A 151 0.45 -8.13 -0.11
CA VAL A 151 1.67 -8.20 0.71
C VAL A 151 1.36 -8.66 2.12
N ALA A 152 0.28 -8.12 2.74
CA ALA A 152 -0.15 -8.52 4.07
C ALA A 152 -0.52 -10.01 4.12
N ALA A 153 -1.32 -10.49 3.17
CA ALA A 153 -1.77 -11.88 3.11
C ALA A 153 -0.62 -12.87 2.88
N ILE A 154 0.32 -12.54 2.00
CA ILE A 154 1.51 -13.39 1.76
C ILE A 154 2.35 -13.49 3.03
N LEU A 155 2.64 -12.38 3.68
CA LEU A 155 3.47 -12.37 4.89
C LEU A 155 2.75 -13.02 6.08
N GLU A 156 1.45 -12.79 6.25
CA GLU A 156 0.64 -13.48 7.26
C GLU A 156 0.72 -15.00 7.06
N SER A 157 0.61 -15.47 5.82
CA SER A 157 0.74 -16.89 5.48
C SER A 157 2.13 -17.45 5.85
N LEU A 158 3.18 -16.67 5.65
CA LEU A 158 4.57 -17.07 6.01
C LEU A 158 4.82 -17.04 7.51
N LEU A 159 4.12 -16.19 8.28
CA LEU A 159 4.20 -16.15 9.73
C LEU A 159 3.51 -17.34 10.40
N GLY A 160 2.81 -18.17 9.66
CA GLY A 160 2.07 -19.31 10.17
C GLY A 160 0.60 -18.96 10.45
N SER A 161 -0.13 -18.64 9.39
CA SER A 161 -1.57 -18.40 9.44
C SER A 161 -2.32 -19.64 9.94
N LEU A 162 -3.44 -19.43 10.64
CA LEU A 162 -4.37 -20.49 11.04
C LEU A 162 -5.11 -21.10 9.85
N TRP A 163 -5.13 -20.39 8.73
CA TRP A 163 -5.76 -20.82 7.48
C TRP A 163 -4.74 -21.35 6.48
N VAL A 164 -5.23 -22.11 5.50
CA VAL A 164 -4.40 -22.59 4.39
C VAL A 164 -3.79 -21.38 3.64
N PRO A 165 -2.47 -21.36 3.37
CA PRO A 165 -1.81 -20.21 2.74
C PRO A 165 -2.46 -19.70 1.46
N VAL A 166 -2.92 -20.61 0.60
CA VAL A 166 -3.60 -20.25 -0.65
C VAL A 166 -4.92 -19.51 -0.38
N GLU A 167 -5.67 -19.94 0.62
CA GLU A 167 -6.93 -19.27 1.02
C GLU A 167 -6.67 -17.87 1.55
N THR A 168 -5.65 -17.70 2.41
CA THR A 168 -5.26 -16.38 2.94
C THR A 168 -4.88 -15.42 1.82
N ILE A 169 -4.15 -15.89 0.81
CA ILE A 169 -3.77 -15.07 -0.35
C ILE A 169 -4.99 -14.71 -1.21
N LEU A 170 -5.87 -15.67 -1.47
CA LEU A 170 -7.07 -15.44 -2.29
C LEU A 170 -8.04 -14.47 -1.63
N ILE A 171 -8.28 -14.62 -0.32
CA ILE A 171 -9.16 -13.70 0.41
C ILE A 171 -8.55 -12.29 0.47
N GLY A 172 -7.24 -12.16 0.74
CA GLY A 172 -6.55 -10.88 0.74
C GLY A 172 -6.61 -10.19 -0.63
N LEU A 173 -6.43 -10.94 -1.72
CA LEU A 173 -6.57 -10.42 -3.08
C LEU A 173 -7.99 -9.90 -3.35
N LEU A 174 -9.02 -10.66 -2.97
CA LEU A 174 -10.41 -10.27 -3.15
C LEU A 174 -10.79 -9.07 -2.30
N GLN A 175 -10.37 -9.02 -1.04
CA GLN A 175 -10.60 -7.89 -0.14
C GLN A 175 -9.94 -6.62 -0.68
N GLY A 176 -8.67 -6.72 -1.07
CA GLY A 176 -7.93 -5.61 -1.66
C GLY A 176 -8.55 -5.12 -2.97
N PHE A 177 -9.01 -6.03 -3.82
CA PHE A 177 -9.70 -5.68 -5.06
C PHE A 177 -11.03 -4.95 -4.80
N MET A 178 -11.84 -5.43 -3.85
CA MET A 178 -13.10 -4.80 -3.48
C MET A 178 -12.89 -3.42 -2.85
N ALA A 179 -11.88 -3.27 -2.00
CA ALA A 179 -11.49 -1.96 -1.46
C ALA A 179 -11.07 -0.99 -2.56
N GLU A 180 -10.26 -1.45 -3.52
CA GLU A 180 -9.76 -0.67 -4.66
C GLU A 180 -10.90 -0.26 -5.59
N LEU A 181 -11.90 -1.13 -5.79
CA LEU A 181 -13.02 -0.90 -6.69
C LEU A 181 -13.77 0.39 -6.35
N VAL A 182 -13.90 0.73 -5.08
CA VAL A 182 -14.55 1.98 -4.63
C VAL A 182 -13.78 3.21 -5.12
N PHE A 183 -12.46 3.21 -4.96
CA PHE A 183 -11.63 4.31 -5.44
C PHE A 183 -11.62 4.38 -6.97
N MET A 184 -11.64 3.23 -7.63
CA MET A 184 -11.71 3.13 -9.09
C MET A 184 -13.03 3.70 -9.64
N LEU A 185 -14.18 3.36 -9.04
CA LEU A 185 -15.50 3.89 -9.41
C LEU A 185 -15.57 5.40 -9.20
N LEU A 186 -14.96 5.92 -8.15
CA LEU A 186 -14.83 7.35 -7.88
C LEU A 186 -13.68 8.01 -8.68
N ARG A 187 -13.04 7.26 -9.62
CA ARG A 187 -11.98 7.72 -10.51
C ARG A 187 -10.78 8.32 -9.78
N TYR A 188 -10.53 7.90 -8.52
CA TYR A 188 -9.45 8.41 -7.64
C TYR A 188 -9.49 9.94 -7.44
N ARG A 189 -10.71 10.50 -7.39
CA ARG A 189 -10.90 11.96 -7.26
C ARG A 189 -11.37 12.38 -5.88
N ARG A 190 -11.99 11.48 -5.11
CA ARG A 190 -12.56 11.76 -3.80
C ARG A 190 -11.81 11.03 -2.71
N TRP A 191 -11.20 11.81 -1.81
CA TRP A 191 -10.40 11.30 -0.70
C TRP A 191 -10.95 11.88 0.60
N ASN A 192 -12.07 11.36 1.04
CA ASN A 192 -12.75 11.75 2.28
C ASN A 192 -13.09 10.53 3.13
N MET A 193 -13.45 10.77 4.38
CA MET A 193 -13.81 9.73 5.35
C MET A 193 -14.87 8.77 4.79
N SER A 194 -15.91 9.30 4.15
CA SER A 194 -17.00 8.47 3.60
C SER A 194 -16.52 7.52 2.50
N THR A 195 -15.59 7.98 1.64
CA THR A 195 -15.00 7.12 0.60
C THR A 195 -14.16 6.01 1.21
N VAL A 196 -13.39 6.30 2.26
CA VAL A 196 -12.57 5.29 2.96
C VAL A 196 -13.47 4.32 3.72
N ALA A 197 -14.54 4.80 4.36
CA ALA A 197 -15.53 3.95 5.02
C ALA A 197 -16.22 3.01 4.01
N LEU A 198 -16.59 3.51 2.84
CA LEU A 198 -17.18 2.70 1.78
C LEU A 198 -16.17 1.66 1.24
N SER A 199 -14.89 2.03 1.13
CA SER A 199 -13.82 1.10 0.74
C SER A 199 -13.65 -0.03 1.75
N GLY A 200 -13.68 0.27 3.05
CA GLY A 200 -13.65 -0.73 4.12
C GLY A 200 -14.89 -1.64 4.10
N ALA A 201 -16.08 -1.08 3.88
CA ALA A 201 -17.31 -1.87 3.71
C ALA A 201 -17.22 -2.79 2.49
N ALA A 202 -16.71 -2.29 1.36
CA ALA A 202 -16.54 -3.09 0.15
C ALA A 202 -15.53 -4.24 0.36
N ALA A 203 -14.43 -4.01 1.08
CA ALA A 203 -13.51 -5.06 1.50
C ALA A 203 -14.23 -6.12 2.35
N GLY A 204 -15.09 -5.68 3.30
CA GLY A 204 -15.95 -6.56 4.09
C GLY A 204 -16.91 -7.38 3.23
N PHE A 205 -17.50 -6.78 2.20
CA PHE A 205 -18.31 -7.52 1.24
C PHE A 205 -17.50 -8.60 0.52
N GLY A 206 -16.25 -8.29 0.12
CA GLY A 206 -15.35 -9.27 -0.47
C GLY A 206 -15.04 -10.44 0.46
N CYS A 207 -14.82 -10.15 1.75
CA CYS A 207 -14.62 -11.16 2.79
C CYS A 207 -15.85 -12.07 2.93
N TRP A 208 -17.03 -11.49 3.04
CA TRP A 208 -18.29 -12.24 3.11
C TRP A 208 -18.51 -13.11 1.87
N LEU A 209 -18.30 -12.55 0.68
CA LEU A 209 -18.44 -13.27 -0.58
C LEU A 209 -17.50 -14.48 -0.64
N TYR A 210 -16.24 -14.30 -0.26
CA TYR A 210 -15.28 -15.38 -0.20
C TYR A 210 -15.73 -16.49 0.75
N SER A 211 -16.16 -16.13 1.97
CA SER A 211 -16.62 -17.07 2.98
C SER A 211 -17.81 -17.90 2.49
N PHE A 212 -18.75 -17.27 1.78
CA PHE A 212 -19.88 -17.98 1.20
C PHE A 212 -19.48 -18.93 0.08
N CYS A 213 -18.53 -18.53 -0.75
CA CYS A 213 -18.08 -19.38 -1.86
C CYS A 213 -17.27 -20.60 -1.40
N THR A 214 -16.60 -20.50 -0.24
CA THR A 214 -15.64 -21.53 0.21
C THR A 214 -16.08 -22.32 1.44
N HIS A 215 -16.58 -21.64 2.47
CA HIS A 215 -16.84 -22.27 3.78
C HIS A 215 -18.32 -22.39 4.15
N LEU A 216 -19.17 -21.55 3.60
CA LEU A 216 -20.57 -21.42 4.00
C LEU A 216 -21.56 -21.92 2.93
N GLN A 217 -21.11 -22.76 2.01
CA GLN A 217 -21.92 -23.27 0.88
C GLN A 217 -23.16 -24.05 1.34
N ALA A 218 -23.12 -24.67 2.51
CA ALA A 218 -24.24 -25.41 3.09
C ALA A 218 -25.24 -24.51 3.82
N ILE A 219 -24.91 -23.22 4.02
CA ILE A 219 -25.75 -22.27 4.76
C ILE A 219 -26.58 -21.47 3.76
N ASN A 220 -27.88 -21.32 4.05
CA ASN A 220 -28.74 -20.49 3.21
C ASN A 220 -28.32 -19.03 3.25
N LEU A 221 -27.96 -18.46 2.08
CA LEU A 221 -27.49 -17.10 1.90
C LEU A 221 -28.47 -16.06 2.46
N THR A 222 -29.77 -16.32 2.29
CA THR A 222 -30.85 -15.46 2.76
C THR A 222 -31.34 -15.82 4.16
N GLY A 223 -30.73 -16.83 4.79
CA GLY A 223 -31.03 -17.23 6.16
C GLY A 223 -30.46 -16.22 7.19
N PRO A 224 -30.94 -16.31 8.44
CA PRO A 224 -30.55 -15.38 9.50
C PRO A 224 -29.04 -15.27 9.66
N TYR A 225 -28.32 -16.39 9.61
CA TYR A 225 -26.85 -16.42 9.70
C TYR A 225 -26.18 -15.60 8.59
N GLY A 226 -26.57 -15.85 7.33
CA GLY A 226 -25.97 -15.20 6.17
C GLY A 226 -26.17 -13.68 6.17
N VAL A 227 -27.38 -13.25 6.53
CA VAL A 227 -27.73 -11.84 6.58
C VAL A 227 -27.00 -11.13 7.74
N ILE A 228 -27.01 -11.73 8.94
CA ILE A 228 -26.32 -11.15 10.11
C ILE A 228 -24.82 -11.07 9.87
N TYR A 229 -24.22 -12.13 9.33
CA TYR A 229 -22.79 -12.16 9.01
C TYR A 229 -22.42 -11.09 7.98
N LEU A 230 -23.23 -10.88 6.92
CA LEU A 230 -23.05 -9.81 5.95
C LEU A 230 -23.08 -8.42 6.63
N ILE A 231 -24.16 -8.15 7.38
CA ILE A 231 -24.35 -6.84 8.01
C ILE A 231 -23.22 -6.57 9.01
N ALA A 232 -22.87 -7.54 9.86
CA ALA A 232 -21.80 -7.44 10.83
C ALA A 232 -20.45 -7.13 10.15
N THR A 233 -20.13 -7.85 9.07
CA THR A 233 -18.87 -7.65 8.33
C THR A 233 -18.84 -6.30 7.59
N LEU A 234 -19.97 -5.86 7.00
CA LEU A 234 -20.05 -4.55 6.34
C LEU A 234 -19.88 -3.40 7.35
N ILE A 235 -20.56 -3.49 8.49
CA ILE A 235 -20.46 -2.46 9.55
C ILE A 235 -19.04 -2.42 10.10
N SER A 236 -18.45 -3.56 10.44
CA SER A 236 -17.09 -3.60 10.97
C SER A 236 -16.06 -3.12 9.94
N GLY A 237 -16.20 -3.48 8.68
CA GLY A 237 -15.37 -2.98 7.59
C GLY A 237 -15.47 -1.47 7.44
N ALA A 238 -16.70 -0.91 7.48
CA ALA A 238 -16.89 0.54 7.41
C ALA A 238 -16.28 1.27 8.62
N LEU A 239 -16.46 0.74 9.82
CA LEU A 239 -16.01 1.39 11.06
C LEU A 239 -14.51 1.18 11.30
N ILE A 240 -14.02 -0.06 11.26
CA ILE A 240 -12.63 -0.38 11.58
C ILE A 240 -11.73 -0.11 10.39
N ALA A 241 -12.00 -0.73 9.24
CA ALA A 241 -11.17 -0.56 8.04
C ALA A 241 -11.45 0.75 7.29
N GLY A 242 -12.49 1.50 7.67
CA GLY A 242 -12.83 2.78 7.08
C GLY A 242 -12.61 3.96 8.03
N VAL A 243 -13.50 4.16 9.00
CA VAL A 243 -13.48 5.33 9.90
C VAL A 243 -12.20 5.38 10.75
N LEU A 244 -11.83 4.28 11.39
CA LEU A 244 -10.61 4.21 12.20
C LEU A 244 -9.36 4.44 11.35
N VAL A 245 -9.31 3.85 10.15
CA VAL A 245 -8.24 4.08 9.16
C VAL A 245 -8.14 5.55 8.76
N TRP A 246 -9.25 6.25 8.60
CA TRP A 246 -9.24 7.68 8.31
C TRP A 246 -8.58 8.49 9.44
N TYR A 247 -8.88 8.18 10.70
CA TYR A 247 -8.23 8.83 11.84
C TYR A 247 -6.77 8.44 11.96
N LEU A 248 -6.43 7.17 11.72
CA LEU A 248 -5.03 6.71 11.69
C LEU A 248 -4.22 7.44 10.60
N TYR A 249 -4.78 7.56 9.40
CA TYR A 249 -4.19 8.35 8.33
C TYR A 249 -3.92 9.80 8.75
N LYS A 250 -4.90 10.46 9.40
CA LYS A 250 -4.73 11.83 9.93
C LYS A 250 -3.63 11.90 10.99
N ALA A 251 -3.59 10.94 11.89
CA ALA A 251 -2.56 10.86 12.93
C ALA A 251 -1.16 10.71 12.30
N ILE A 252 -0.98 9.82 11.33
CA ILE A 252 0.28 9.64 10.60
C ILE A 252 0.66 10.94 9.85
N ALA A 253 -0.31 11.60 9.21
CA ALA A 253 -0.05 12.87 8.53
C ALA A 253 0.37 13.99 9.49
N ALA A 254 -0.18 14.02 10.70
CA ALA A 254 0.19 15.00 11.73
C ALA A 254 1.65 14.86 12.19
N THR A 255 2.24 13.66 12.13
CA THR A 255 3.67 13.46 12.44
C THR A 255 4.63 14.03 11.38
N GLY A 256 4.12 14.45 10.22
CA GLY A 256 4.94 14.90 9.09
C GLY A 256 5.50 13.77 8.22
N ALA A 257 5.27 12.51 8.55
CA ALA A 257 5.76 11.36 7.80
C ALA A 257 5.24 11.33 6.34
N LEU A 258 4.10 11.97 6.08
CA LEU A 258 3.46 12.01 4.76
C LEU A 258 3.74 13.28 3.95
N ASP A 259 4.69 14.13 4.33
CA ASP A 259 4.96 15.40 3.65
C ASP A 259 5.38 15.26 2.19
N ARG A 260 6.02 14.14 1.85
CA ARG A 260 6.39 13.80 0.48
C ARG A 260 5.22 13.35 -0.39
N PHE A 261 4.07 13.05 0.21
CA PHE A 261 2.86 12.59 -0.47
C PHE A 261 1.85 13.73 -0.65
N ALA A 262 1.03 13.63 -1.70
CA ALA A 262 -0.07 14.56 -1.92
C ALA A 262 -1.07 14.52 -0.74
N SER A 263 -1.27 13.34 -0.16
CA SER A 263 -2.15 13.10 0.98
C SER A 263 -1.75 13.90 2.23
N GLY A 264 -0.46 14.01 2.54
CA GLY A 264 0.03 14.80 3.69
C GLY A 264 -0.11 16.31 3.47
N ARG A 265 0.11 16.78 2.25
CA ARG A 265 -0.03 18.21 1.91
C ARG A 265 -1.47 18.70 2.03
N ASP A 266 -2.44 17.88 1.61
CA ASP A 266 -3.86 18.22 1.68
C ASP A 266 -4.35 18.46 3.12
N ILE A 267 -3.88 17.66 4.09
CA ILE A 267 -4.26 17.85 5.51
C ILE A 267 -3.72 19.15 6.07
N ARG A 268 -2.51 19.54 5.72
CA ARG A 268 -1.92 20.81 6.18
C ARG A 268 -2.63 22.04 5.62
N THR A 269 -3.15 21.95 4.40
CA THR A 269 -3.90 23.06 3.80
C THR A 269 -5.31 23.17 4.36
N THR A 270 -5.93 22.08 4.76
CA THR A 270 -7.29 22.04 5.32
C THR A 270 -7.32 22.34 6.83
N GLY A 271 -6.19 22.19 7.53
CA GLY A 271 -6.06 22.46 8.97
C GLY A 271 -5.63 23.88 9.35
N LYS A 272 -5.46 24.77 8.35
CA LYS A 272 -5.28 26.22 8.54
C LYS A 272 -6.59 26.92 8.24
#